data_895e635c98b54753eeb2275e0fdce600
#
_entry.id   895e635c98b54753eeb2275e0fdce600
#
_cell.length_a   1.000
_cell.length_b   1.000
_cell.length_c   1.000
_cell.angle_alpha   90.00
_cell.angle_beta   90.00
_cell.angle_gamma   90.00
#
_symmetry.space_group_name_H-M   'P 1'
#
loop_
_entity.id
_entity.type
_entity.pdbx_description
1 polymer ?
#
loop_
_entity_poly.entity_id
_entity_poly.type
_entity_poly.pdbx_seq_one_letter_code
_entity_poly.pdbx_strand_id
1 'polypeptide(L)' 'MYPPRLIKEPLIWQLAQKFKVVTNIRQASVTDEIGIVSLELDGKRADIKAAIQWLEKLGVSVEPVEINVIES' A
#
# COMPACT_ATOMS: atom_id res chain seq x y z
N MET A 1 6.01 -5.36 2.40
CA MET A 1 6.59 -6.44 1.56
C MET A 1 5.49 -7.29 0.96
N TYR A 2 5.54 -7.57 -0.30
CA TYR A 2 4.55 -8.41 -0.96
C TYR A 2 5.23 -9.58 -1.67
N PRO A 3 4.48 -10.71 -1.86
CA PRO A 3 5.06 -11.95 -2.38
C PRO A 3 5.48 -11.83 -3.85
N PRO A 4 6.40 -12.69 -4.31
CA PRO A 4 6.91 -12.63 -5.69
C PRO A 4 5.83 -12.68 -6.77
N ARG A 5 4.76 -13.43 -6.54
CA ARG A 5 3.65 -13.53 -7.51
C ARG A 5 2.96 -12.20 -7.79
N LEU A 6 3.08 -11.24 -6.87
CA LEU A 6 2.44 -9.93 -6.98
C LEU A 6 3.37 -8.82 -7.48
N ILE A 7 4.66 -9.13 -7.67
CA ILE A 7 5.64 -8.12 -8.11
C ILE A 7 5.24 -7.51 -9.46
N LYS A 8 4.66 -8.29 -10.35
CA LYS A 8 4.25 -7.84 -11.67
C LYS A 8 2.89 -7.14 -11.68
N GLU A 9 2.17 -7.16 -10.55
CA GLU A 9 0.86 -6.54 -10.46
C GLU A 9 1.01 -5.05 -10.11
N PRO A 10 0.26 -4.17 -10.76
CA PRO A 10 0.30 -2.73 -10.45
C PRO A 10 -0.53 -2.42 -9.20
N LEU A 11 -0.10 -2.96 -8.05
CA LEU A 11 -0.88 -2.90 -6.81
C LEU A 11 -1.14 -1.47 -6.33
N ILE A 12 -0.14 -0.60 -6.41
CA ILE A 12 -0.29 0.77 -5.92
C ILE A 12 -1.27 1.54 -6.79
N TRP A 13 -1.22 1.34 -8.09
CA TRP A 13 -2.18 1.93 -9.01
C TRP A 13 -3.59 1.43 -8.73
N GLN A 14 -3.75 0.10 -8.55
CA GLN A 14 -5.04 -0.51 -8.22
C GLN A 14 -5.58 0.02 -6.90
N LEU A 15 -4.71 0.18 -5.90
CA LEU A 15 -5.07 0.74 -4.61
C LEU A 15 -5.63 2.16 -4.75
N ALA A 16 -4.96 3.00 -5.51
CA ALA A 16 -5.37 4.38 -5.73
C ALA A 16 -6.68 4.48 -6.51
N GLN A 17 -6.95 3.52 -7.40
CA GLN A 17 -8.21 3.48 -8.15
C GLN A 17 -9.38 2.97 -7.30
N LYS A 18 -9.11 2.06 -6.39
CA LYS A 18 -10.14 1.39 -5.60
C LYS A 18 -10.56 2.15 -4.36
N PHE A 19 -9.65 2.90 -3.78
CA PHE A 19 -9.88 3.63 -2.53
C PHE A 19 -9.59 5.11 -2.70
N LYS A 20 -10.25 5.94 -1.90
CA LYS A 20 -10.04 7.39 -1.92
C LYS A 20 -8.83 7.75 -1.06
N VAL A 21 -7.66 7.30 -1.50
CA VAL A 21 -6.40 7.60 -0.83
C VAL A 21 -5.41 8.15 -1.83
N VAL A 22 -4.60 9.09 -1.38
CA VAL A 22 -3.47 9.59 -2.17
C VAL A 22 -2.26 8.77 -1.78
N THR A 23 -1.61 8.20 -2.78
CA THR A 23 -0.43 7.36 -2.56
C THR A 23 0.83 8.11 -2.98
N ASN A 24 1.85 8.04 -2.15
CA ASN A 24 3.14 8.63 -2.45
C ASN A 24 4.22 7.62 -2.11
N ILE A 25 4.96 7.20 -3.13
CA ILE A 25 6.05 6.25 -2.93
C ILE A 25 7.27 6.99 -2.44
N ARG A 26 7.73 6.65 -1.25
CA ARG A 26 8.93 7.26 -0.66
C ARG A 26 10.18 6.46 -1.00
N GLN A 27 10.04 5.16 -1.09
CA GLN A 27 11.16 4.28 -1.40
C GLN A 27 10.60 2.97 -1.96
N ALA A 28 11.29 2.41 -2.92
CA ALA A 28 10.90 1.13 -3.49
C ALA A 28 12.15 0.30 -3.78
N SER A 29 12.08 -0.97 -3.45
CA SER A 29 13.09 -1.94 -3.81
C SER A 29 12.37 -3.18 -4.33
N VAL A 30 12.47 -3.43 -5.62
CA VAL A 30 11.77 -4.54 -6.27
C VAL A 30 12.77 -5.38 -7.03
N THR A 31 12.79 -6.67 -6.69
CA THR A 31 13.58 -7.67 -7.40
C THR A 31 12.65 -8.79 -7.85
N ASP A 32 13.17 -9.81 -8.53
CA ASP A 32 12.37 -10.96 -8.95
C ASP A 32 11.83 -11.75 -7.74
N GLU A 33 12.43 -11.58 -6.58
CA GLU A 33 12.08 -12.36 -5.39
C GLU A 33 11.41 -11.55 -4.30
N ILE A 34 11.68 -10.25 -4.23
CA ILE A 34 11.21 -9.40 -3.14
C ILE A 34 10.70 -8.07 -3.68
N GLY A 35 9.54 -7.67 -3.19
CA GLY A 35 9.04 -6.31 -3.41
C GLY A 35 8.84 -5.62 -2.06
N ILE A 36 9.61 -4.57 -1.81
CA ILE A 36 9.48 -3.74 -0.61
C ILE A 36 9.23 -2.32 -1.06
N VAL A 37 8.12 -1.75 -0.59
CA VAL A 37 7.75 -0.39 -0.93
C VAL A 37 7.42 0.36 0.35
N SER A 38 8.05 1.50 0.55
CA SER A 38 7.69 2.43 1.60
C SER A 38 6.73 3.45 1.01
N LEU A 39 5.52 3.44 1.51
CA LEU A 39 4.40 4.15 0.91
C LEU A 39 3.76 5.06 1.94
N GLU A 40 3.46 6.28 1.52
CA GLU A 40 2.68 7.22 2.31
C GLU A 40 1.25 7.24 1.77
N LEU A 41 0.30 7.06 2.67
CA LEU A 41 -1.12 7.08 2.33
C LEU A 41 -1.79 8.24 3.04
N ASP A 42 -2.40 9.13 2.27
CA ASP A 42 -3.17 10.25 2.78
C ASP A 42 -4.64 10.05 2.47
N GLY A 43 -5.48 10.27 3.44
CA GLY A 43 -6.92 10.13 3.27
C GLY A 43 -7.63 10.00 4.60
N LYS A 44 -8.89 9.62 4.54
CA LYS A 44 -9.68 9.35 5.74
C LYS A 44 -9.23 8.05 6.37
N ARG A 45 -9.32 7.97 7.70
CA ARG A 45 -8.92 6.77 8.44
C ARG A 45 -9.59 5.51 7.91
N ALA A 46 -10.90 5.59 7.64
CA ALA A 46 -11.66 4.44 7.14
C ALA A 46 -11.16 3.97 5.77
N ASP A 47 -10.82 4.91 4.89
CA ASP A 47 -10.29 4.58 3.56
C ASP A 47 -8.90 3.98 3.63
N ILE A 48 -8.04 4.52 4.49
CA ILE A 48 -6.70 3.98 4.72
C ILE A 48 -6.78 2.57 5.29
N LYS A 49 -7.65 2.36 6.26
CA LYS A 49 -7.84 1.05 6.87
C LYS A 49 -8.33 0.02 5.86
N ALA A 50 -9.30 0.40 5.04
CA ALA A 50 -9.83 -0.47 4.00
C ALA A 50 -8.76 -0.83 2.96
N ALA A 51 -7.94 0.14 2.59
CA ALA A 51 -6.84 -0.06 1.65
C ALA A 51 -5.81 -1.07 2.20
N ILE A 52 -5.44 -0.92 3.46
CA ILE A 52 -4.51 -1.83 4.13
C ILE A 52 -5.09 -3.24 4.20
N GLN A 53 -6.35 -3.38 4.56
CA GLN A 53 -7.02 -4.68 4.61
C GLN A 53 -7.07 -5.35 3.25
N TRP A 54 -7.30 -4.57 2.20
CA TRP A 54 -7.30 -5.10 0.84
C TRP A 54 -5.93 -5.66 0.45
N LEU A 55 -4.86 -4.93 0.77
CA LEU A 55 -3.49 -5.41 0.53
C LEU A 55 -3.20 -6.70 1.31
N GLU A 56 -3.60 -6.75 2.56
CA GLU A 56 -3.39 -7.93 3.39
C GLU A 56 -4.12 -9.15 2.86
N LYS A 57 -5.33 -8.96 2.32
CA LYS A 57 -6.09 -10.04 1.69
C LYS A 57 -5.41 -10.61 0.46
N LEU A 58 -4.63 -9.79 -0.24
CA LEU A 58 -3.87 -10.24 -1.40
C LEU A 58 -2.59 -10.99 -1.00
N GLY A 59 -2.26 -10.98 0.27
CA GLY A 59 -1.05 -11.62 0.77
C GLY A 59 0.12 -10.67 0.99
N VAL A 60 -0.13 -9.37 0.93
CA VAL A 60 0.90 -8.36 1.19
C VAL A 60 1.06 -8.20 2.69
N SER A 61 2.31 -8.21 3.15
CA SER A 61 2.63 -7.91 4.54
C SER A 61 2.77 -6.40 4.70
N VAL A 62 1.90 -5.81 5.52
CA VAL A 62 1.87 -4.37 5.73
C VAL A 62 2.31 -4.04 7.15
N GLU A 63 3.33 -3.20 7.26
CA GLU A 63 3.81 -2.71 8.56
C GLU A 63 3.74 -1.19 8.57
N PRO A 64 2.89 -0.61 9.44
CA PRO A 64 2.84 0.85 9.55
C PRO A 64 4.09 1.37 10.25
N VAL A 65 4.80 2.26 9.59
CA VAL A 65 5.98 2.92 10.15
C VAL A 65 5.58 4.24 10.80
N GLU A 66 4.68 4.96 10.13
CA GLU A 66 4.17 6.23 10.62
C GLU A 66 2.75 6.39 10.10
N ILE A 67 1.84 6.75 10.99
CA ILE A 67 0.45 6.95 10.61
C ILE A 67 0.13 8.44 10.68
N ASN A 68 -0.01 9.06 9.52
CA ASN A 68 -0.53 10.41 9.39
C ASN A 68 -1.98 10.31 8.99
N VAL A 69 -2.87 10.59 9.92
CA VAL A 69 -4.30 10.60 9.65
C VAL A 69 -4.75 12.05 9.60
N ILE A 70 -5.27 12.43 8.44
CA ILE A 70 -5.91 13.73 8.30
C ILE A 70 -7.34 13.56 8.76
N GLU A 71 -7.63 14.05 9.95
CA GLU A 71 -8.99 14.08 10.45
C GLU A 71 -9.61 15.42 10.08
N SER A 72 -10.60 15.34 9.26
CA SER A 72 -11.40 16.51 8.92
C SER A 72 -12.60 16.61 9.87
#